data_56f0d434be4af9cfcede5f1812e96e90
#
_entry.id   56f0d434be4af9cfcede5f1812e96e90
#
_cell.length_a   1.000
_cell.length_b   1.000
_cell.length_c   1.000
_cell.angle_alpha   90.00
_cell.angle_beta   90.00
_cell.angle_gamma   90.00
#
_symmetry.space_group_name_H-M   'P 1'
#
loop_
_entity.id
_entity.type
_entity.pdbx_description
1 polymer ?
#
loop_
_entity_poly.entity_id
_entity_poly.type
_entity_poly.pdbx_seq_one_letter_code
_entity_poly.pdbx_strand_id
1 'polypeptide(L)'
;MNIPGIFFVFVLWTMMTLSLSAQDYDLLIKGGSVTDIKNGLVEAKVDIAVANGKIAKVEANIPESTAKQVIHVNGLIVTPGLIDIHGHVFWGTDPHAAYSNGMSSVAPDGFTFRSGVTTIVDAGSSGWRNFLQFKEQTIDHSKTRVLAFLNIVGSGMKGGVIEQNISDMDPKLAALTARRYKDYIVGIKLAHFSGHEWIPTERAVEAGTQADIPVMVDFGGSNPPLSLRTLFMEKLRPGDIFTHAYAALGSRGRVVDENGKVEPFAFEAQKRGIIFDVGHGGGSFAFEQVVPAMKQGFWPNSISTDLHIGSMNGGMKDMLNIMSKFLNMDMPMDKLIGASTWSPAQYIKREDLGHLSEGAVADIAIFSMHTGNYGFIDSKKMKMMGDKKLECELTIKDGEVVYDLNGLASDLWDK
;
A
#
# COMPACT_ATOMS: atom_id res chain seq x y z
N MET A 1 -60.32 7.09 -76.95
CA MET A 1 -59.24 6.21 -76.42
C MET A 1 -58.69 6.90 -75.18
N ASN A 2 -59.15 6.51 -73.98
CA ASN A 2 -58.70 7.10 -72.70
C ASN A 2 -57.58 6.26 -72.12
N ILE A 3 -56.45 6.93 -71.84
CA ILE A 3 -55.30 6.33 -71.16
C ILE A 3 -55.39 6.73 -69.64
N PRO A 4 -55.45 5.81 -68.67
CA PRO A 4 -55.44 6.19 -67.26
C PRO A 4 -54.01 6.44 -66.77
N GLY A 5 -53.85 7.61 -66.17
CA GLY A 5 -52.59 7.98 -65.52
C GLY A 5 -52.34 7.15 -64.19
N ILE A 6 -51.14 6.62 -64.12
CA ILE A 6 -50.67 5.90 -62.92
C ILE A 6 -50.01 6.94 -62.00
N PHE A 7 -50.59 7.14 -60.80
CA PHE A 7 -49.99 7.91 -59.69
C PHE A 7 -49.00 7.00 -58.93
N PHE A 8 -47.70 7.30 -58.98
CA PHE A 8 -46.70 6.72 -58.10
C PHE A 8 -46.68 7.48 -56.78
N VAL A 9 -47.12 6.86 -55.75
CA VAL A 9 -46.92 7.35 -54.33
C VAL A 9 -45.56 6.91 -53.84
N PHE A 10 -44.63 7.88 -53.78
CA PHE A 10 -43.32 7.64 -53.03
C PHE A 10 -43.58 7.70 -51.57
N VAL A 11 -43.51 6.55 -50.90
CA VAL A 11 -43.45 6.47 -49.44
C VAL A 11 -42.00 6.66 -49.03
N LEU A 12 -41.67 7.84 -48.49
CA LEU A 12 -40.38 8.15 -47.89
C LEU A 12 -40.30 7.42 -46.52
N TRP A 13 -39.59 6.28 -46.46
CA TRP A 13 -39.27 5.60 -45.23
C TRP A 13 -38.07 6.30 -44.58
N THR A 14 -38.30 7.18 -43.60
CA THR A 14 -37.25 7.73 -42.74
C THR A 14 -36.78 6.61 -41.81
N MET A 15 -35.66 5.98 -42.17
CA MET A 15 -34.90 5.13 -41.23
C MET A 15 -34.37 6.02 -40.09
N MET A 16 -35.03 6.00 -38.96
CA MET A 16 -34.50 6.50 -37.69
C MET A 16 -33.38 5.53 -37.30
N THR A 17 -32.13 5.85 -37.59
CA THR A 17 -30.97 5.15 -37.06
C THR A 17 -30.92 5.42 -35.59
N LEU A 18 -31.46 4.50 -34.78
CA LEU A 18 -31.13 4.40 -33.36
C LEU A 18 -29.63 4.09 -33.32
N SER A 19 -28.81 5.11 -33.06
CA SER A 19 -27.44 4.91 -32.65
C SER A 19 -27.51 4.22 -31.27
N LEU A 20 -27.41 2.90 -31.24
CA LEU A 20 -27.02 2.24 -30.01
C LEU A 20 -25.64 2.77 -29.71
N SER A 21 -25.52 3.62 -28.68
CA SER A 21 -24.25 3.97 -28.10
C SER A 21 -23.64 2.64 -27.59
N ALA A 22 -22.56 2.22 -28.21
CA ALA A 22 -21.82 1.07 -27.69
C ALA A 22 -21.36 1.43 -26.25
N GLN A 23 -21.66 0.56 -25.30
CA GLN A 23 -21.14 0.72 -23.94
C GLN A 23 -19.67 0.30 -23.97
N ASP A 24 -18.80 1.29 -24.18
CA ASP A 24 -17.36 1.08 -24.38
C ASP A 24 -16.63 0.76 -23.05
N TYR A 25 -17.26 1.10 -21.91
CA TYR A 25 -16.69 0.93 -20.59
C TYR A 25 -17.47 -0.08 -19.76
N ASP A 26 -16.74 -0.88 -18.97
CA ASP A 26 -17.35 -1.81 -18.03
C ASP A 26 -17.89 -1.08 -16.81
N LEU A 27 -17.15 -0.06 -16.33
CA LEU A 27 -17.48 0.71 -15.14
C LEU A 27 -17.14 2.19 -15.36
N LEU A 28 -18.00 3.08 -14.84
CA LEU A 28 -17.77 4.52 -14.75
C LEU A 28 -17.94 5.00 -13.32
N ILE A 29 -16.90 5.58 -12.75
CA ILE A 29 -16.89 6.22 -11.43
C ILE A 29 -17.10 7.70 -11.63
N LYS A 30 -18.18 8.26 -11.04
CA LYS A 30 -18.67 9.59 -11.36
C LYS A 30 -18.88 10.48 -10.14
N GLY A 31 -18.44 11.74 -10.24
CA GLY A 31 -18.80 12.80 -9.29
C GLY A 31 -17.93 12.87 -8.02
N GLY A 32 -16.87 12.08 -7.92
CA GLY A 32 -15.93 12.11 -6.80
C GLY A 32 -14.93 13.26 -6.84
N SER A 33 -14.11 13.33 -5.79
CA SER A 33 -12.95 14.20 -5.70
C SER A 33 -11.69 13.36 -5.90
N VAL A 34 -11.08 13.43 -7.08
CA VAL A 34 -9.97 12.54 -7.46
C VAL A 34 -8.63 13.13 -7.06
N THR A 35 -7.82 12.33 -6.34
CA THR A 35 -6.43 12.66 -6.02
C THR A 35 -5.51 11.56 -6.53
N ASP A 36 -4.67 11.92 -7.51
CA ASP A 36 -3.65 11.06 -8.12
C ASP A 36 -2.36 11.85 -8.31
N ILE A 37 -1.39 11.58 -7.46
CA ILE A 37 -0.16 12.39 -7.35
C ILE A 37 0.72 12.26 -8.60
N LYS A 38 0.80 11.07 -9.21
CA LYS A 38 1.56 10.86 -10.44
C LYS A 38 1.07 11.76 -11.57
N ASN A 39 -0.24 11.92 -11.69
CA ASN A 39 -0.87 12.69 -12.76
C ASN A 39 -1.16 14.16 -12.37
N GLY A 40 -0.71 14.60 -11.19
CA GLY A 40 -0.91 15.98 -10.72
C GLY A 40 -2.35 16.31 -10.39
N LEU A 41 -3.21 15.32 -10.17
CA LEU A 41 -4.59 15.52 -9.77
C LEU A 41 -4.66 15.66 -8.25
N VAL A 42 -5.18 16.79 -7.79
CA VAL A 42 -5.43 17.06 -6.36
C VAL A 42 -6.86 17.56 -6.24
N GLU A 43 -7.72 16.78 -5.60
CA GLU A 43 -9.16 17.06 -5.43
C GLU A 43 -9.86 17.41 -6.76
N ALA A 44 -9.40 16.82 -7.87
CA ALA A 44 -9.89 17.11 -9.21
C ALA A 44 -11.31 16.56 -9.42
N LYS A 45 -12.14 17.33 -10.13
CA LYS A 45 -13.51 16.93 -10.52
C LYS A 45 -13.48 16.27 -11.90
N VAL A 46 -13.07 15.02 -11.92
CA VAL A 46 -13.01 14.17 -13.11
C VAL A 46 -13.70 12.85 -12.86
N ASP A 47 -14.19 12.23 -13.91
CA ASP A 47 -14.76 10.87 -13.91
C ASP A 47 -13.68 9.87 -14.33
N ILE A 48 -13.83 8.62 -13.93
CA ILE A 48 -12.90 7.54 -14.27
C ILE A 48 -13.68 6.41 -14.94
N ALA A 49 -13.36 6.13 -16.21
CA ALA A 49 -13.91 5.00 -16.94
C ALA A 49 -12.92 3.82 -16.92
N VAL A 50 -13.45 2.63 -16.71
CA VAL A 50 -12.71 1.36 -16.65
C VAL A 50 -13.20 0.44 -17.76
N ALA A 51 -12.27 -0.20 -18.49
CA ALA A 51 -12.56 -1.25 -19.46
C ALA A 51 -11.49 -2.34 -19.39
N ASN A 52 -11.91 -3.60 -19.42
CA ASN A 52 -11.02 -4.76 -19.40
C ASN A 52 -9.99 -4.73 -18.26
N GLY A 53 -10.44 -4.34 -17.06
CA GLY A 53 -9.59 -4.27 -15.87
C GLY A 53 -8.57 -3.12 -15.84
N LYS A 54 -8.66 -2.18 -16.77
CA LYS A 54 -7.73 -1.04 -16.90
C LYS A 54 -8.46 0.29 -16.85
N ILE A 55 -7.76 1.33 -16.43
CA ILE A 55 -8.21 2.71 -16.58
C ILE A 55 -8.27 3.02 -18.08
N ALA A 56 -9.46 3.21 -18.59
CA ALA A 56 -9.68 3.49 -19.99
C ALA A 56 -9.65 5.00 -20.28
N LYS A 57 -10.21 5.81 -19.36
CA LYS A 57 -10.29 7.26 -19.52
C LYS A 57 -10.38 7.97 -18.17
N VAL A 58 -9.73 9.12 -18.06
CA VAL A 58 -9.88 10.05 -16.93
C VAL A 58 -10.16 11.44 -17.49
N GLU A 59 -11.41 11.89 -17.41
CA GLU A 59 -11.86 13.14 -18.01
C GLU A 59 -13.08 13.70 -17.27
N ALA A 60 -13.29 15.02 -17.35
CA ALA A 60 -14.50 15.62 -16.82
C ALA A 60 -15.73 15.25 -17.69
N ASN A 61 -16.83 14.88 -17.02
CA ASN A 61 -18.13 14.64 -17.65
C ASN A 61 -18.17 13.52 -18.70
N ILE A 62 -17.68 12.35 -18.39
CA ILE A 62 -17.88 11.15 -19.25
C ILE A 62 -19.38 10.81 -19.27
N PRO A 63 -20.00 10.62 -20.44
CA PRO A 63 -21.43 10.30 -20.54
C PRO A 63 -21.75 8.94 -19.93
N GLU A 64 -22.78 8.87 -19.09
CA GLU A 64 -23.19 7.62 -18.41
C GLU A 64 -23.62 6.52 -19.40
N SER A 65 -24.19 6.91 -20.54
CA SER A 65 -24.61 5.97 -21.59
C SER A 65 -23.47 5.16 -22.21
N THR A 66 -22.21 5.55 -21.96
CA THR A 66 -21.01 4.86 -22.47
C THR A 66 -20.52 3.72 -21.58
N ALA A 67 -21.10 3.55 -20.39
CA ALA A 67 -20.70 2.52 -19.44
C ALA A 67 -21.83 1.51 -19.19
N LYS A 68 -21.46 0.25 -18.92
CA LYS A 68 -22.40 -0.81 -18.52
C LYS A 68 -22.91 -0.58 -17.11
N GLN A 69 -22.04 -0.09 -16.22
CA GLN A 69 -22.35 0.24 -14.82
C GLN A 69 -21.79 1.62 -14.47
N VAL A 70 -22.59 2.42 -13.76
CA VAL A 70 -22.20 3.74 -13.28
C VAL A 70 -22.27 3.73 -11.76
N ILE A 71 -21.17 4.14 -11.10
CA ILE A 71 -21.12 4.30 -9.64
C ILE A 71 -20.98 5.79 -9.33
N HIS A 72 -22.00 6.34 -8.68
CA HIS A 72 -22.01 7.72 -8.23
C HIS A 72 -21.33 7.83 -6.86
N VAL A 73 -20.26 8.62 -6.78
CA VAL A 73 -19.43 8.79 -5.59
C VAL A 73 -19.33 10.26 -5.17
N ASN A 74 -20.46 10.96 -5.26
CA ASN A 74 -20.53 12.39 -4.92
C ASN A 74 -20.13 12.63 -3.46
N GLY A 75 -19.21 13.58 -3.25
CA GLY A 75 -18.70 13.93 -1.92
C GLY A 75 -17.64 12.97 -1.38
N LEU A 76 -17.32 11.90 -2.09
CA LEU A 76 -16.28 10.95 -1.72
C LEU A 76 -14.92 11.30 -2.34
N ILE A 77 -13.86 10.82 -1.69
CA ILE A 77 -12.48 10.94 -2.14
C ILE A 77 -12.15 9.70 -2.96
N VAL A 78 -11.65 9.89 -4.17
CA VAL A 78 -11.25 8.81 -5.08
C VAL A 78 -9.74 8.87 -5.28
N THR A 79 -9.06 7.73 -5.09
CA THR A 79 -7.61 7.62 -5.21
C THR A 79 -7.23 6.35 -5.97
N PRO A 80 -5.98 6.23 -6.45
CA PRO A 80 -5.45 4.91 -6.79
C PRO A 80 -5.60 3.97 -5.61
N GLY A 81 -5.70 2.67 -5.87
CA GLY A 81 -5.67 1.66 -4.81
C GLY A 81 -4.45 1.81 -3.93
N LEU A 82 -4.64 1.73 -2.61
CA LEU A 82 -3.56 1.91 -1.65
C LEU A 82 -2.54 0.78 -1.75
N ILE A 83 -1.27 1.13 -1.52
CA ILE A 83 -0.13 0.21 -1.51
C ILE A 83 0.45 0.19 -0.10
N ASP A 84 0.29 -0.94 0.58
CA ASP A 84 0.86 -1.20 1.89
C ASP A 84 2.17 -1.97 1.73
N ILE A 85 3.32 -1.31 1.94
CA ILE A 85 4.62 -1.95 1.74
C ILE A 85 5.14 -2.73 2.96
N HIS A 86 4.32 -2.90 4.00
CA HIS A 86 4.73 -3.62 5.19
C HIS A 86 3.55 -4.38 5.81
N GLY A 87 3.47 -5.66 5.52
CA GLY A 87 2.54 -6.58 6.17
C GLY A 87 3.13 -7.99 6.25
N HIS A 88 2.44 -8.87 6.95
CA HIS A 88 2.83 -10.28 7.12
C HIS A 88 1.66 -11.17 6.72
N VAL A 89 1.75 -11.74 5.50
CA VAL A 89 0.65 -12.45 4.86
C VAL A 89 0.99 -13.89 4.44
N PHE A 90 2.17 -14.37 4.78
CA PHE A 90 2.50 -15.79 4.63
C PHE A 90 1.84 -16.60 5.76
N TRP A 91 0.51 -16.54 5.75
CA TRP A 91 -0.33 -17.23 6.73
C TRP A 91 -0.24 -18.75 6.58
N GLY A 92 -0.26 -19.46 7.70
CA GLY A 92 -0.23 -20.91 7.74
C GLY A 92 -0.48 -21.44 9.14
N THR A 93 -0.21 -22.73 9.34
CA THR A 93 -0.54 -23.45 10.58
C THR A 93 0.69 -24.10 11.23
N ASP A 94 1.90 -23.71 10.84
CA ASP A 94 3.12 -24.21 11.48
C ASP A 94 3.19 -23.67 12.93
N PRO A 95 3.08 -24.53 13.95
CA PRO A 95 3.07 -24.10 15.34
C PRO A 95 4.44 -23.58 15.83
N HIS A 96 5.50 -23.85 15.07
CA HIS A 96 6.88 -23.46 15.38
C HIS A 96 7.35 -22.24 14.59
N ALA A 97 6.47 -21.65 13.78
CA ALA A 97 6.76 -20.47 13.00
C ALA A 97 5.86 -19.30 13.41
N ALA A 98 6.46 -18.10 13.56
CA ALA A 98 5.72 -16.88 13.84
C ALA A 98 4.98 -16.38 12.59
N TYR A 99 5.72 -15.75 11.66
CA TYR A 99 5.15 -15.16 10.46
C TYR A 99 5.32 -16.03 9.21
N SER A 100 6.32 -16.91 9.19
CA SER A 100 6.68 -17.75 8.05
C SER A 100 5.85 -19.04 8.01
N ASN A 101 4.77 -19.07 7.27
CA ASN A 101 3.79 -20.15 7.26
C ASN A 101 3.15 -20.37 8.65
N GLY A 102 3.09 -19.31 9.46
CA GLY A 102 2.67 -19.35 10.84
C GLY A 102 1.37 -18.61 11.10
N MET A 103 0.87 -18.74 12.32
CA MET A 103 -0.42 -18.19 12.73
C MET A 103 -0.38 -16.69 13.06
N SER A 104 0.82 -16.08 13.12
CA SER A 104 0.96 -14.64 13.35
C SER A 104 0.69 -13.80 12.09
N SER A 105 0.88 -14.37 10.91
CA SER A 105 0.47 -13.77 9.62
C SER A 105 -1.03 -13.87 9.40
N VAL A 106 -1.57 -13.07 8.48
CA VAL A 106 -2.99 -13.04 8.13
C VAL A 106 -3.22 -13.32 6.66
N ALA A 107 -4.36 -13.92 6.30
CA ALA A 107 -4.81 -14.02 4.92
C ALA A 107 -5.17 -12.62 4.41
N PRO A 108 -4.59 -12.11 3.31
CA PRO A 108 -4.68 -10.69 2.96
C PRO A 108 -6.09 -10.22 2.63
N ASP A 109 -6.84 -10.95 1.80
CA ASP A 109 -8.12 -10.51 1.23
C ASP A 109 -9.18 -10.15 2.29
N GLY A 110 -9.10 -10.73 3.47
CA GLY A 110 -10.01 -10.43 4.58
C GLY A 110 -9.78 -9.07 5.25
N PHE A 111 -8.63 -8.42 4.97
CA PHE A 111 -8.21 -7.19 5.66
C PHE A 111 -7.89 -6.04 4.72
N THR A 112 -7.31 -6.32 3.57
CA THR A 112 -6.80 -5.31 2.63
C THR A 112 -7.93 -4.50 2.00
N PHE A 113 -8.91 -5.17 1.41
CA PHE A 113 -9.96 -4.51 0.63
C PHE A 113 -10.86 -3.58 1.44
N ARG A 114 -11.15 -3.91 2.70
CA ARG A 114 -11.96 -3.06 3.58
C ARG A 114 -11.25 -1.78 4.05
N SER A 115 -10.00 -1.60 3.65
CA SER A 115 -9.23 -0.38 3.91
C SER A 115 -8.67 0.26 2.63
N GLY A 116 -9.17 -0.14 1.45
CA GLY A 116 -8.75 0.43 0.17
C GLY A 116 -7.39 -0.07 -0.34
N VAL A 117 -6.78 -1.04 0.35
CA VAL A 117 -5.47 -1.60 -0.04
C VAL A 117 -5.67 -2.64 -1.14
N THR A 118 -5.11 -2.39 -2.32
CA THR A 118 -5.16 -3.31 -3.46
C THR A 118 -3.84 -4.07 -3.66
N THR A 119 -2.75 -3.55 -3.10
CA THR A 119 -1.43 -4.16 -3.14
C THR A 119 -0.82 -4.16 -1.74
N ILE A 120 -0.35 -5.34 -1.30
CA ILE A 120 0.39 -5.49 -0.05
C ILE A 120 1.74 -6.14 -0.33
N VAL A 121 2.79 -5.65 0.33
CA VAL A 121 4.12 -6.27 0.28
C VAL A 121 4.38 -6.99 1.59
N ASP A 122 4.54 -8.28 1.53
CA ASP A 122 4.96 -9.09 2.68
C ASP A 122 6.39 -8.72 3.08
N ALA A 123 6.57 -8.29 4.32
CA ALA A 123 7.84 -7.74 4.79
C ALA A 123 8.77 -8.80 5.38
N GLY A 124 9.03 -9.85 4.60
CA GLY A 124 10.05 -10.85 4.93
C GLY A 124 9.56 -12.05 5.71
N SER A 125 8.26 -12.34 5.67
CA SER A 125 7.76 -13.59 6.25
C SER A 125 8.42 -14.81 5.59
N SER A 126 8.71 -14.76 4.27
CA SER A 126 9.48 -15.79 3.57
C SER A 126 10.93 -15.38 3.33
N GLY A 127 11.82 -16.39 3.29
CA GLY A 127 13.18 -16.26 2.83
C GLY A 127 13.44 -17.09 1.56
N TRP A 128 14.70 -17.17 1.13
CA TRP A 128 15.06 -17.83 -0.13
C TRP A 128 14.82 -19.35 -0.13
N ARG A 129 14.65 -20.00 1.03
CA ARG A 129 14.35 -21.44 1.12
C ARG A 129 12.88 -21.76 0.89
N ASN A 130 11.96 -20.88 1.28
CA ASN A 130 10.53 -21.16 1.31
C ASN A 130 9.67 -20.12 0.56
N PHE A 131 10.29 -19.27 -0.26
CA PHE A 131 9.55 -18.31 -1.08
C PHE A 131 8.58 -19.02 -2.05
N LEU A 132 8.98 -20.16 -2.65
CA LEU A 132 8.09 -20.91 -3.54
C LEU A 132 6.83 -21.37 -2.81
N GLN A 133 6.98 -21.87 -1.57
CA GLN A 133 5.83 -22.23 -0.73
C GLN A 133 4.92 -21.04 -0.47
N PHE A 134 5.50 -19.88 -0.14
CA PHE A 134 4.72 -18.64 0.07
C PHE A 134 3.96 -18.25 -1.20
N LYS A 135 4.63 -18.33 -2.35
CA LYS A 135 4.00 -18.03 -3.63
C LYS A 135 2.82 -18.96 -3.90
N GLU A 136 3.03 -20.26 -3.86
CA GLU A 136 2.00 -21.26 -4.14
C GLU A 136 0.86 -21.24 -3.11
N GLN A 137 1.16 -20.98 -1.84
CA GLN A 137 0.17 -21.03 -0.76
C GLN A 137 -0.65 -19.74 -0.64
N THR A 138 -0.07 -18.57 -0.88
CA THR A 138 -0.70 -17.28 -0.61
C THR A 138 -0.78 -16.39 -1.85
N ILE A 139 0.34 -16.13 -2.53
CA ILE A 139 0.37 -15.17 -3.63
C ILE A 139 -0.57 -15.59 -4.76
N ASP A 140 -0.49 -16.83 -5.20
CA ASP A 140 -1.27 -17.36 -6.33
C ASP A 140 -2.78 -17.52 -6.02
N HIS A 141 -3.17 -17.45 -4.75
CA HIS A 141 -4.56 -17.64 -4.31
C HIS A 141 -5.24 -16.35 -3.78
N SER A 142 -4.48 -15.26 -3.68
CA SER A 142 -5.02 -13.99 -3.19
C SER A 142 -5.54 -13.13 -4.34
N LYS A 143 -6.71 -12.51 -4.15
CA LYS A 143 -7.19 -11.43 -5.03
C LYS A 143 -6.39 -10.14 -4.83
N THR A 144 -5.98 -9.86 -3.60
CA THR A 144 -5.01 -8.80 -3.27
C THR A 144 -3.71 -9.07 -4.03
N ARG A 145 -3.15 -8.04 -4.68
CA ARG A 145 -1.80 -8.18 -5.25
C ARG A 145 -0.79 -8.29 -4.12
N VAL A 146 -0.24 -9.49 -3.93
CA VAL A 146 0.78 -9.75 -2.92
C VAL A 146 2.16 -9.74 -3.56
N LEU A 147 3.02 -8.85 -3.08
CA LEU A 147 4.45 -8.78 -3.40
C LEU A 147 5.26 -9.13 -2.15
N ALA A 148 6.59 -9.22 -2.24
CA ALA A 148 7.42 -9.58 -1.11
C ALA A 148 8.74 -8.81 -1.05
N PHE A 149 9.13 -8.37 0.14
CA PHE A 149 10.53 -8.24 0.52
C PHE A 149 11.01 -9.63 0.97
N LEU A 150 12.01 -10.18 0.29
CA LEU A 150 12.57 -11.48 0.64
C LEU A 150 13.47 -11.35 1.87
N ASN A 151 13.23 -12.12 2.92
CA ASN A 151 14.10 -12.10 4.09
C ASN A 151 15.50 -12.59 3.74
N ILE A 152 16.52 -11.91 4.26
CA ILE A 152 17.93 -12.33 4.11
C ILE A 152 18.20 -13.67 4.82
N VAL A 153 17.45 -13.97 5.90
CA VAL A 153 17.44 -15.29 6.56
C VAL A 153 16.68 -16.29 5.69
N GLY A 154 17.30 -17.40 5.39
CA GLY A 154 16.78 -18.36 4.40
C GLY A 154 15.38 -18.90 4.67
N SER A 155 14.99 -19.06 5.93
CA SER A 155 13.67 -19.54 6.33
C SER A 155 12.64 -18.44 6.61
N GLY A 156 13.00 -17.17 6.41
CA GLY A 156 12.13 -16.04 6.70
C GLY A 156 11.93 -15.81 8.21
N MET A 157 10.87 -15.12 8.56
CA MET A 157 10.53 -14.76 9.94
C MET A 157 9.88 -15.92 10.69
N LYS A 158 10.65 -16.96 10.96
CA LYS A 158 10.21 -18.05 11.85
C LYS A 158 10.25 -17.72 13.33
N GLY A 159 10.96 -16.66 13.71
CA GLY A 159 11.13 -16.24 15.10
C GLY A 159 12.34 -16.86 15.80
N GLY A 160 12.64 -16.32 16.99
CA GLY A 160 13.64 -16.84 17.91
C GLY A 160 15.05 -16.92 17.32
N VAL A 161 15.75 -18.02 17.62
CA VAL A 161 17.15 -18.23 17.23
C VAL A 161 17.38 -18.34 15.73
N ILE A 162 16.34 -18.65 14.95
CA ILE A 162 16.45 -18.80 13.50
C ILE A 162 16.80 -17.48 12.85
N GLU A 163 16.18 -16.39 13.29
CA GLU A 163 16.43 -15.03 12.77
C GLU A 163 17.77 -14.45 13.22
N GLN A 164 18.45 -15.08 14.18
CA GLN A 164 19.76 -14.68 14.68
C GLN A 164 20.92 -15.41 13.99
N ASN A 165 20.63 -16.34 13.06
CA ASN A 165 21.65 -17.17 12.42
C ASN A 165 22.29 -16.45 11.22
N ILE A 166 23.40 -15.76 11.45
CA ILE A 166 24.15 -15.06 10.39
C ILE A 166 24.60 -16.03 9.29
N SER A 167 24.90 -17.28 9.61
CA SER A 167 25.34 -18.26 8.60
C SER A 167 24.24 -18.59 7.58
N ASP A 168 22.97 -18.36 7.90
CA ASP A 168 21.83 -18.57 7.01
C ASP A 168 21.46 -17.29 6.20
N MET A 169 22.10 -16.16 6.49
CA MET A 169 21.92 -14.91 5.76
C MET A 169 22.82 -14.89 4.51
N ASP A 170 22.43 -15.61 3.47
CA ASP A 170 23.24 -15.77 2.24
C ASP A 170 22.84 -14.75 1.16
N PRO A 171 23.68 -13.75 0.86
CA PRO A 171 23.33 -12.69 -0.11
C PRO A 171 23.20 -13.23 -1.54
N LYS A 172 23.97 -14.27 -1.91
CA LYS A 172 23.92 -14.84 -3.26
C LYS A 172 22.63 -15.61 -3.49
N LEU A 173 22.24 -16.45 -2.54
CA LEU A 173 20.98 -17.21 -2.63
C LEU A 173 19.77 -16.30 -2.58
N ALA A 174 19.79 -15.27 -1.73
CA ALA A 174 18.74 -14.27 -1.68
C ALA A 174 18.61 -13.51 -3.02
N ALA A 175 19.72 -13.03 -3.57
CA ALA A 175 19.73 -12.33 -4.86
C ALA A 175 19.31 -13.23 -6.03
N LEU A 176 19.75 -14.49 -6.06
CA LEU A 176 19.33 -15.46 -7.08
C LEU A 176 17.82 -15.72 -7.04
N THR A 177 17.26 -15.88 -5.83
CA THR A 177 15.82 -16.08 -5.63
C THR A 177 15.05 -14.84 -6.05
N ALA A 178 15.51 -13.65 -5.67
CA ALA A 178 14.89 -12.39 -6.07
C ALA A 178 14.85 -12.22 -7.60
N ARG A 179 15.95 -12.48 -8.30
CA ARG A 179 15.99 -12.41 -9.76
C ARG A 179 15.10 -13.45 -10.44
N ARG A 180 15.02 -14.68 -9.87
CA ARG A 180 14.14 -15.74 -10.39
C ARG A 180 12.67 -15.36 -10.29
N TYR A 181 12.28 -14.69 -9.23
CA TYR A 181 10.89 -14.30 -8.94
C TYR A 181 10.71 -12.78 -8.97
N LYS A 182 11.37 -12.10 -9.91
CA LYS A 182 11.41 -10.63 -10.04
C LYS A 182 10.03 -9.96 -10.16
N ASP A 183 9.02 -10.69 -10.62
CA ASP A 183 7.65 -10.16 -10.75
C ASP A 183 6.92 -10.09 -9.41
N TYR A 184 7.46 -10.75 -8.38
CA TYR A 184 6.89 -10.85 -7.04
C TYR A 184 7.79 -10.28 -5.96
N ILE A 185 9.12 -10.46 -6.07
CA ILE A 185 10.08 -10.00 -5.07
C ILE A 185 10.56 -8.60 -5.46
N VAL A 186 10.26 -7.62 -4.60
CA VAL A 186 10.51 -6.19 -4.85
C VAL A 186 11.59 -5.59 -3.95
N GLY A 187 12.16 -6.39 -3.04
CA GLY A 187 13.24 -5.96 -2.16
C GLY A 187 13.75 -7.08 -1.26
N ILE A 188 14.72 -6.76 -0.42
CA ILE A 188 15.28 -7.64 0.61
C ILE A 188 14.85 -7.11 1.98
N LYS A 189 14.49 -7.99 2.90
CA LYS A 189 14.19 -7.65 4.30
C LYS A 189 15.31 -8.13 5.24
N LEU A 190 15.71 -7.26 6.14
CA LEU A 190 16.42 -7.62 7.37
C LEU A 190 15.53 -7.25 8.56
N ALA A 191 15.22 -8.23 9.43
CA ALA A 191 14.37 -8.01 10.59
C ALA A 191 14.87 -8.77 11.82
N HIS A 192 14.54 -8.23 13.01
CA HIS A 192 14.64 -8.86 14.33
C HIS A 192 16.03 -9.35 14.74
N PHE A 193 17.10 -9.00 14.00
CA PHE A 193 18.45 -9.34 14.44
C PHE A 193 18.82 -8.49 15.66
N SER A 194 19.21 -9.14 16.76
CA SER A 194 19.48 -8.48 18.03
C SER A 194 20.97 -8.39 18.39
N GLY A 195 21.85 -8.93 17.55
CA GLY A 195 23.30 -8.84 17.73
C GLY A 195 23.83 -7.41 17.49
N HIS A 196 24.94 -7.09 18.16
CA HIS A 196 25.58 -5.78 18.04
C HIS A 196 26.66 -5.76 16.94
N GLU A 197 26.24 -6.03 15.69
CA GLU A 197 27.14 -6.10 14.54
C GLU A 197 26.44 -5.74 13.23
N TRP A 198 27.21 -5.32 12.22
CA TRP A 198 26.69 -4.85 10.93
C TRP A 198 26.60 -5.92 9.85
N ILE A 199 27.14 -7.12 10.08
CA ILE A 199 27.20 -8.19 9.08
C ILE A 199 25.81 -8.51 8.45
N PRO A 200 24.71 -8.62 9.22
CA PRO A 200 23.39 -8.85 8.62
C PRO A 200 22.93 -7.73 7.69
N THR A 201 23.17 -6.46 8.07
CA THR A 201 22.85 -5.31 7.23
C THR A 201 23.70 -5.32 5.95
N GLU A 202 24.97 -5.56 6.05
CA GLU A 202 25.89 -5.63 4.90
C GLU A 202 25.50 -6.74 3.93
N ARG A 203 25.12 -7.91 4.42
CA ARG A 203 24.63 -9.03 3.60
C ARG A 203 23.28 -8.72 2.93
N ALA A 204 22.36 -8.07 3.63
CA ALA A 204 21.10 -7.64 3.04
C ALA A 204 21.34 -6.61 1.92
N VAL A 205 22.21 -5.62 2.15
CA VAL A 205 22.59 -4.61 1.16
C VAL A 205 23.33 -5.25 -0.03
N GLU A 206 24.22 -6.21 0.21
CA GLU A 206 24.86 -6.98 -0.84
C GLU A 206 23.84 -7.72 -1.71
N ALA A 207 22.88 -8.41 -1.10
CA ALA A 207 21.81 -9.12 -1.82
C ALA A 207 20.97 -8.14 -2.66
N GLY A 208 20.54 -7.03 -2.07
CA GLY A 208 19.79 -5.97 -2.76
C GLY A 208 20.56 -5.35 -3.92
N THR A 209 21.89 -5.15 -3.77
CA THR A 209 22.76 -4.66 -4.82
C THR A 209 22.87 -5.65 -5.97
N GLN A 210 23.10 -6.94 -5.66
CA GLN A 210 23.19 -7.98 -6.68
C GLN A 210 21.89 -8.17 -7.45
N ALA A 211 20.72 -7.94 -6.81
CA ALA A 211 19.40 -8.10 -7.44
C ALA A 211 18.83 -6.78 -8.02
N ASP A 212 19.51 -5.66 -7.84
CA ASP A 212 19.05 -4.30 -8.22
C ASP A 212 17.68 -3.94 -7.61
N ILE A 213 17.50 -4.22 -6.32
CA ILE A 213 16.27 -3.94 -5.55
C ILE A 213 16.62 -3.27 -4.22
N PRO A 214 15.66 -2.53 -3.58
CA PRO A 214 15.88 -1.90 -2.29
C PRO A 214 16.02 -2.93 -1.16
N VAL A 215 16.54 -2.45 -0.04
CA VAL A 215 16.56 -3.20 1.22
C VAL A 215 15.65 -2.49 2.22
N MET A 216 14.79 -3.23 2.91
CA MET A 216 14.04 -2.73 4.05
C MET A 216 14.68 -3.26 5.33
N VAL A 217 15.11 -2.34 6.20
CA VAL A 217 15.74 -2.70 7.48
C VAL A 217 14.79 -2.37 8.63
N ASP A 218 14.56 -3.38 9.44
CA ASP A 218 13.97 -3.31 10.75
C ASP A 218 15.01 -3.79 11.77
N PHE A 219 15.61 -2.87 12.51
CA PHE A 219 16.49 -3.25 13.58
C PHE A 219 15.72 -3.83 14.74
N GLY A 220 15.99 -5.09 15.05
CA GLY A 220 15.40 -5.81 16.17
C GLY A 220 15.78 -5.29 17.54
N GLY A 221 16.81 -4.55 17.65
CA GLY A 221 17.28 -4.00 18.91
C GLY A 221 18.44 -4.76 19.51
N SER A 222 19.55 -4.06 19.71
CA SER A 222 20.75 -4.53 20.41
C SER A 222 20.96 -3.73 21.69
N ASN A 223 21.79 -4.21 22.58
CA ASN A 223 22.16 -3.48 23.78
C ASN A 223 23.69 -3.44 23.92
N PRO A 224 24.31 -2.25 23.77
CA PRO A 224 23.70 -0.97 23.43
C PRO A 224 23.11 -0.95 22.00
N PRO A 225 22.20 0.01 21.69
CA PRO A 225 21.67 0.15 20.35
C PRO A 225 22.75 0.43 19.31
N LEU A 226 22.61 -0.14 18.11
CA LEU A 226 23.42 0.25 16.96
C LEU A 226 23.09 1.70 16.53
N SER A 227 24.09 2.42 16.05
CA SER A 227 23.96 3.83 15.65
C SER A 227 23.10 3.97 14.41
N LEU A 228 21.96 4.69 14.52
CA LEU A 228 21.13 5.04 13.35
C LEU A 228 21.87 5.96 12.39
N ARG A 229 22.74 6.86 12.89
CA ARG A 229 23.59 7.69 12.03
C ARG A 229 24.49 6.83 11.15
N THR A 230 25.16 5.83 11.71
CA THR A 230 25.99 4.89 10.95
C THR A 230 25.14 4.09 9.95
N LEU A 231 23.98 3.60 10.38
CA LEU A 231 23.06 2.90 9.47
C LEU A 231 22.74 3.75 8.23
N PHE A 232 22.26 4.98 8.45
CA PHE A 232 21.74 5.82 7.36
C PHE A 232 22.82 6.43 6.49
N MET A 233 23.99 6.76 7.06
CA MET A 233 25.04 7.47 6.33
C MET A 233 26.07 6.55 5.70
N GLU A 234 26.26 5.34 6.26
CA GLU A 234 27.38 4.47 5.86
C GLU A 234 26.92 3.10 5.34
N LYS A 235 25.80 2.55 5.86
CA LYS A 235 25.41 1.19 5.56
C LYS A 235 24.32 1.10 4.49
N LEU A 236 23.29 1.94 4.56
CA LEU A 236 22.20 1.94 3.58
C LEU A 236 22.53 2.76 2.34
N ARG A 237 21.96 2.36 1.20
CA ARG A 237 22.05 3.06 -0.08
C ARG A 237 20.87 4.03 -0.24
N PRO A 238 20.97 5.09 -1.05
CA PRO A 238 19.79 5.82 -1.52
C PRO A 238 18.75 4.85 -2.12
N GLY A 239 17.50 4.99 -1.70
CA GLY A 239 16.40 4.08 -2.07
C GLY A 239 16.19 2.92 -1.10
N ASP A 240 17.10 2.65 -0.17
CA ASP A 240 16.85 1.68 0.89
C ASP A 240 15.90 2.25 1.94
N ILE A 241 15.15 1.38 2.61
CA ILE A 241 14.00 1.70 3.45
C ILE A 241 14.33 1.41 4.91
N PHE A 242 14.14 2.40 5.77
CA PHE A 242 14.13 2.24 7.21
C PHE A 242 12.68 2.24 7.70
N THR A 243 12.18 1.08 8.08
CA THR A 243 10.81 0.93 8.59
C THR A 243 10.74 1.12 10.10
N HIS A 244 9.51 1.24 10.62
CA HIS A 244 9.27 1.56 12.04
C HIS A 244 9.93 2.89 12.44
N ALA A 245 9.87 3.88 11.55
CA ALA A 245 10.58 5.15 11.72
C ALA A 245 10.25 5.87 13.04
N TYR A 246 9.06 5.65 13.58
CA TYR A 246 8.56 6.30 14.80
C TYR A 246 8.46 5.35 15.99
N ALA A 247 9.26 4.29 16.00
CA ALA A 247 9.32 3.38 17.14
C ALA A 247 10.03 4.03 18.34
N ALA A 248 9.55 3.71 19.56
CA ALA A 248 10.12 4.18 20.82
C ALA A 248 10.57 2.99 21.70
N LEU A 249 11.45 2.15 21.15
CA LEU A 249 12.01 0.99 21.83
C LEU A 249 13.34 1.34 22.51
N GLY A 250 13.57 0.83 23.73
CA GLY A 250 14.80 1.11 24.47
C GLY A 250 16.07 0.50 23.87
N SER A 251 15.91 -0.60 23.12
CA SER A 251 17.01 -1.33 22.46
C SER A 251 17.28 -0.84 21.02
N ARG A 252 16.64 0.24 20.60
CA ARG A 252 16.76 0.80 19.25
C ARG A 252 17.02 2.30 19.32
N GLY A 253 17.89 2.83 18.44
CA GLY A 253 18.05 4.26 18.24
C GLY A 253 16.72 4.90 17.80
N ARG A 254 16.51 6.15 18.16
CA ARG A 254 15.30 6.90 17.86
C ARG A 254 15.60 8.04 16.88
N VAL A 255 14.63 8.39 16.02
CA VAL A 255 14.75 9.54 15.12
C VAL A 255 14.40 10.86 15.83
N VAL A 256 13.69 10.79 16.96
CA VAL A 256 13.40 11.94 17.84
C VAL A 256 14.04 11.68 19.18
N ASP A 257 14.85 12.64 19.66
CA ASP A 257 15.57 12.55 20.92
C ASP A 257 14.64 12.67 22.15
N GLU A 258 15.23 12.59 23.35
CA GLU A 258 14.49 12.69 24.61
C GLU A 258 13.87 14.07 24.86
N ASN A 259 14.35 15.12 24.18
CA ASN A 259 13.83 16.47 24.22
C ASN A 259 12.73 16.74 23.18
N GLY A 260 12.34 15.72 22.41
CA GLY A 260 11.36 15.84 21.34
C GLY A 260 11.90 16.48 20.06
N LYS A 261 13.23 16.54 19.87
CA LYS A 261 13.87 17.10 18.70
C LYS A 261 14.24 16.00 17.71
N VAL A 262 13.92 16.20 16.44
CA VAL A 262 14.36 15.30 15.38
C VAL A 262 15.88 15.38 15.24
N GLU A 263 16.53 14.25 15.23
CA GLU A 263 17.96 14.14 15.04
C GLU A 263 18.39 14.70 13.69
N PRO A 264 19.37 15.62 13.61
CA PRO A 264 19.78 16.25 12.35
C PRO A 264 20.15 15.25 11.26
N PHE A 265 20.80 14.15 11.63
CA PHE A 265 21.16 13.09 10.69
C PHE A 265 19.96 12.40 10.04
N ALA A 266 18.75 12.45 10.64
CA ALA A 266 17.56 11.88 10.04
C ALA A 266 17.10 12.71 8.83
N PHE A 267 17.14 14.05 8.92
CA PHE A 267 16.90 14.93 7.77
C PHE A 267 17.97 14.77 6.68
N GLU A 268 19.25 14.67 7.08
CA GLU A 268 20.36 14.43 6.15
C GLU A 268 20.15 13.11 5.40
N ALA A 269 19.75 12.05 6.10
CA ALA A 269 19.45 10.74 5.53
C ALA A 269 18.28 10.79 4.55
N GLN A 270 17.17 11.45 4.91
CA GLN A 270 16.03 11.62 4.03
C GLN A 270 16.40 12.39 2.76
N LYS A 271 17.20 13.47 2.90
CA LYS A 271 17.74 14.21 1.76
C LYS A 271 18.69 13.37 0.90
N ARG A 272 19.44 12.45 1.51
CA ARG A 272 20.31 11.49 0.81
C ARG A 272 19.51 10.45 0.02
N GLY A 273 18.22 10.30 0.29
CA GLY A 273 17.33 9.34 -0.37
C GLY A 273 17.07 8.06 0.44
N ILE A 274 17.34 8.06 1.74
CA ILE A 274 16.86 6.99 2.64
C ILE A 274 15.36 7.19 2.84
N ILE A 275 14.61 6.11 2.66
CA ILE A 275 13.15 6.10 2.77
C ILE A 275 12.76 5.79 4.21
N PHE A 276 11.98 6.68 4.83
CA PHE A 276 11.43 6.47 6.17
C PHE A 276 9.99 5.98 6.05
N ASP A 277 9.77 4.74 6.44
CA ASP A 277 8.50 4.06 6.40
C ASP A 277 7.87 3.94 7.78
N VAL A 278 6.55 4.08 7.85
CA VAL A 278 5.81 4.07 9.12
C VAL A 278 5.88 2.72 9.81
N GLY A 279 5.51 1.63 9.12
CA GLY A 279 5.49 0.30 9.70
C GLY A 279 4.84 0.27 11.09
N HIS A 280 3.56 0.68 11.21
CA HIS A 280 2.94 0.99 12.51
C HIS A 280 3.02 -0.15 13.53
N GLY A 281 2.65 -1.36 13.11
CA GLY A 281 2.69 -2.58 13.90
C GLY A 281 1.99 -2.53 15.25
N GLY A 282 2.26 -3.56 16.04
CA GLY A 282 1.76 -3.65 17.42
C GLY A 282 2.65 -2.96 18.45
N GLY A 283 3.94 -2.72 18.12
CA GLY A 283 4.95 -2.19 19.05
C GLY A 283 5.76 -1.00 18.52
N SER A 284 5.59 -0.58 17.27
CA SER A 284 6.59 0.20 16.54
C SER A 284 6.14 1.62 16.15
N PHE A 285 5.09 2.14 16.77
CA PHE A 285 4.59 3.50 16.51
C PHE A 285 4.20 4.18 17.83
N ALA A 286 4.86 5.27 18.18
CA ALA A 286 4.60 6.01 19.40
C ALA A 286 4.33 7.49 19.15
N PHE A 287 3.29 8.06 19.76
CA PHE A 287 2.96 9.48 19.61
C PHE A 287 4.08 10.39 20.12
N GLU A 288 4.84 9.96 21.11
CA GLU A 288 6.03 10.71 21.59
C GLU A 288 7.14 10.84 20.53
N GLN A 289 7.13 10.01 19.49
CA GLN A 289 8.06 10.09 18.36
C GLN A 289 7.43 10.81 17.17
N VAL A 290 6.24 10.37 16.72
CA VAL A 290 5.67 10.88 15.49
C VAL A 290 5.13 12.30 15.61
N VAL A 291 4.49 12.69 16.73
CA VAL A 291 3.91 14.03 16.88
C VAL A 291 4.97 15.13 16.82
N PRO A 292 6.10 15.05 17.58
CA PRO A 292 7.15 16.05 17.44
C PRO A 292 7.88 15.98 16.09
N ALA A 293 7.98 14.81 15.45
CA ALA A 293 8.55 14.69 14.11
C ALA A 293 7.71 15.44 13.07
N MET A 294 6.39 15.25 13.08
CA MET A 294 5.44 15.94 12.19
C MET A 294 5.52 17.46 12.36
N LYS A 295 5.52 17.96 13.61
CA LYS A 295 5.64 19.41 13.92
C LYS A 295 6.93 20.04 13.41
N GLN A 296 7.99 19.26 13.24
CA GLN A 296 9.29 19.73 12.72
C GLN A 296 9.44 19.48 11.22
N GLY A 297 8.39 18.99 10.53
CA GLY A 297 8.41 18.73 9.08
C GLY A 297 9.14 17.45 8.68
N PHE A 298 9.42 16.56 9.62
CA PHE A 298 9.97 15.24 9.35
C PHE A 298 8.83 14.25 9.08
N TRP A 299 8.33 14.28 7.86
CA TRP A 299 7.22 13.44 7.42
C TRP A 299 7.69 12.08 6.89
N PRO A 300 6.89 11.01 7.03
CA PRO A 300 7.23 9.72 6.45
C PRO A 300 7.20 9.79 4.93
N ASN A 301 8.05 8.99 4.29
CA ASN A 301 8.04 8.80 2.85
C ASN A 301 6.96 7.83 2.41
N SER A 302 6.65 6.82 3.24
CA SER A 302 5.56 5.86 3.03
C SER A 302 4.80 5.59 4.31
N ILE A 303 3.50 5.32 4.16
CA ILE A 303 2.61 4.88 5.23
C ILE A 303 2.33 3.41 5.00
N SER A 304 2.60 2.58 6.01
CA SER A 304 2.41 1.14 5.97
C SER A 304 1.92 0.62 7.33
N THR A 305 1.34 -0.57 7.32
CA THR A 305 0.61 -1.06 8.49
C THR A 305 1.46 -1.94 9.42
N ASP A 306 2.37 -2.73 8.90
CA ASP A 306 2.91 -3.91 9.60
C ASP A 306 1.76 -4.81 10.08
N LEU A 307 0.89 -5.18 9.11
CA LEU A 307 -0.31 -5.98 9.34
C LEU A 307 0.07 -7.41 9.78
N HIS A 308 -0.36 -7.77 10.96
CA HIS A 308 -0.28 -9.13 11.50
C HIS A 308 -1.32 -9.32 12.61
N ILE A 309 -1.53 -10.54 13.09
CA ILE A 309 -2.53 -10.86 14.12
C ILE A 309 -2.40 -9.95 15.36
N GLY A 310 -1.19 -9.65 15.80
CA GLY A 310 -0.93 -8.83 16.99
C GLY A 310 -1.21 -7.34 16.80
N SER A 311 -1.16 -6.83 15.57
CA SER A 311 -1.34 -5.40 15.27
C SER A 311 -2.77 -5.01 14.88
N MET A 312 -3.49 -5.89 14.17
CA MET A 312 -4.80 -5.61 13.58
C MET A 312 -5.89 -5.22 14.59
N ASN A 313 -5.83 -5.74 15.81
CA ASN A 313 -6.75 -5.40 16.90
C ASN A 313 -6.15 -4.42 17.93
N GLY A 314 -4.89 -4.03 17.72
CA GLY A 314 -4.18 -3.05 18.53
C GLY A 314 -4.41 -1.61 18.10
N GLY A 315 -3.42 -0.76 18.31
CA GLY A 315 -3.46 0.65 17.88
C GLY A 315 -3.41 0.83 16.36
N MET A 316 -2.86 -0.10 15.61
CA MET A 316 -2.72 -0.04 14.16
C MET A 316 -4.10 -0.10 13.47
N LYS A 317 -4.87 -1.14 13.73
CA LYS A 317 -6.18 -1.47 13.15
C LYS A 317 -6.12 -1.77 11.64
N ASP A 318 -6.01 -0.74 10.81
CA ASP A 318 -5.94 -0.80 9.35
C ASP A 318 -5.23 0.42 8.76
N MET A 319 -5.04 0.44 7.45
CA MET A 319 -4.37 1.51 6.72
C MET A 319 -5.07 2.86 6.90
N LEU A 320 -6.40 2.92 6.85
CA LEU A 320 -7.15 4.17 6.99
C LEU A 320 -7.13 4.72 8.41
N ASN A 321 -7.03 3.85 9.43
CA ASN A 321 -6.82 4.31 10.80
C ASN A 321 -5.47 5.00 10.95
N ILE A 322 -4.42 4.48 10.32
CA ILE A 322 -3.09 5.11 10.32
C ILE A 322 -3.14 6.43 9.55
N MET A 323 -3.69 6.43 8.33
CA MET A 323 -3.85 7.65 7.55
C MET A 323 -4.63 8.72 8.31
N SER A 324 -5.70 8.35 9.03
CA SER A 324 -6.47 9.25 9.88
C SER A 324 -5.63 9.86 11.01
N LYS A 325 -4.70 9.11 11.61
CA LYS A 325 -3.76 9.66 12.60
C LYS A 325 -2.89 10.77 11.99
N PHE A 326 -2.35 10.55 10.79
CA PHE A 326 -1.51 11.55 10.12
C PHE A 326 -2.32 12.79 9.70
N LEU A 327 -3.58 12.64 9.27
CA LEU A 327 -4.48 13.78 9.04
C LEU A 327 -4.69 14.63 10.29
N ASN A 328 -4.84 14.00 11.46
CA ASN A 328 -5.00 14.69 12.73
C ASN A 328 -3.66 15.18 13.34
N MET A 329 -2.56 14.96 12.62
CA MET A 329 -1.24 15.57 12.87
C MET A 329 -0.87 16.58 11.76
N ASP A 330 -1.87 17.10 11.05
CA ASP A 330 -1.76 18.14 10.01
C ASP A 330 -0.98 17.74 8.76
N MET A 331 -0.88 16.43 8.44
CA MET A 331 -0.33 16.01 7.16
C MET A 331 -1.31 16.37 6.03
N PRO A 332 -0.88 17.13 5.00
CA PRO A 332 -1.76 17.49 3.89
C PRO A 332 -2.27 16.25 3.14
N MET A 333 -3.52 16.30 2.65
CA MET A 333 -4.17 15.16 2.01
C MET A 333 -3.40 14.64 0.80
N ASP A 334 -2.87 15.52 -0.04
CA ASP A 334 -2.06 15.16 -1.20
C ASP A 334 -0.79 14.38 -0.79
N LYS A 335 -0.11 14.82 0.27
CA LYS A 335 1.06 14.12 0.82
C LYS A 335 0.69 12.76 1.41
N LEU A 336 -0.42 12.71 2.12
CA LEU A 336 -0.95 11.49 2.71
C LEU A 336 -1.27 10.44 1.64
N ILE A 337 -2.01 10.82 0.60
CA ILE A 337 -2.34 9.94 -0.53
C ILE A 337 -1.07 9.54 -1.27
N GLY A 338 -0.17 10.50 -1.53
CA GLY A 338 1.12 10.20 -2.18
C GLY A 338 1.93 9.16 -1.42
N ALA A 339 2.03 9.28 -0.10
CA ALA A 339 2.75 8.34 0.76
C ALA A 339 2.06 6.97 0.90
N SER A 340 0.85 6.82 0.40
CA SER A 340 0.05 5.59 0.46
C SER A 340 -0.24 4.99 -0.93
N THR A 341 0.22 5.63 -2.02
CA THR A 341 -0.03 5.20 -3.42
C THR A 341 1.23 5.27 -4.27
N TRP A 342 1.51 6.44 -4.87
CA TRP A 342 2.59 6.61 -5.84
C TRP A 342 3.98 6.48 -5.23
N SER A 343 4.25 7.10 -4.08
CA SER A 343 5.56 7.02 -3.45
C SER A 343 5.99 5.58 -3.11
N PRO A 344 5.18 4.76 -2.40
CA PRO A 344 5.53 3.36 -2.17
C PRO A 344 5.69 2.57 -3.48
N ALA A 345 4.90 2.84 -4.54
CA ALA A 345 5.08 2.19 -5.84
C ALA A 345 6.49 2.45 -6.42
N GLN A 346 6.96 3.70 -6.34
CA GLN A 346 8.31 4.08 -6.78
C GLN A 346 9.39 3.38 -5.93
N TYR A 347 9.22 3.35 -4.60
CA TYR A 347 10.22 2.77 -3.71
C TYR A 347 10.42 1.26 -3.89
N ILE A 348 9.35 0.56 -4.30
CA ILE A 348 9.44 -0.87 -4.63
C ILE A 348 9.66 -1.13 -6.12
N LYS A 349 9.97 -0.09 -6.93
CA LYS A 349 10.19 -0.17 -8.38
C LYS A 349 9.00 -0.79 -9.14
N ARG A 350 7.76 -0.50 -8.72
CA ARG A 350 6.51 -0.92 -9.35
C ARG A 350 5.73 0.31 -9.80
N GLU A 351 6.34 1.11 -10.66
CA GLU A 351 5.76 2.34 -11.21
C GLU A 351 4.59 2.09 -12.19
N ASP A 352 4.25 0.84 -12.43
CA ASP A 352 3.03 0.38 -13.07
C ASP A 352 1.79 0.44 -12.14
N LEU A 353 2.00 0.71 -10.84
CA LEU A 353 0.98 0.76 -9.79
C LEU A 353 0.86 2.16 -9.16
N GLY A 354 -0.16 2.35 -8.33
CA GLY A 354 -0.33 3.54 -7.49
C GLY A 354 -0.72 4.81 -8.23
N HIS A 355 -1.34 4.68 -9.41
CA HIS A 355 -1.82 5.80 -10.23
C HIS A 355 -3.02 5.42 -11.12
N LEU A 356 -3.72 6.44 -11.65
CA LEU A 356 -4.90 6.30 -12.51
C LEU A 356 -4.64 6.72 -13.96
N SER A 357 -3.40 6.62 -14.44
CA SER A 357 -3.10 6.92 -15.85
C SER A 357 -3.86 5.97 -16.79
N GLU A 358 -4.29 6.45 -17.93
CA GLU A 358 -4.91 5.61 -18.97
C GLU A 358 -3.98 4.44 -19.34
N GLY A 359 -4.54 3.25 -19.42
CA GLY A 359 -3.81 1.99 -19.62
C GLY A 359 -3.28 1.32 -18.36
N ALA A 360 -3.24 2.00 -17.22
CA ALA A 360 -2.88 1.40 -15.92
C ALA A 360 -3.94 0.38 -15.47
N VAL A 361 -3.55 -0.51 -14.57
CA VAL A 361 -4.50 -1.40 -13.90
C VAL A 361 -5.53 -0.59 -13.13
N ALA A 362 -6.80 -0.98 -13.19
CA ALA A 362 -7.87 -0.28 -12.50
C ALA A 362 -7.97 -0.72 -11.03
N ASP A 363 -6.97 -0.32 -10.26
CA ASP A 363 -6.93 -0.42 -8.80
C ASP A 363 -7.34 0.94 -8.22
N ILE A 364 -8.52 1.03 -7.57
CA ILE A 364 -9.11 2.29 -7.10
C ILE A 364 -9.63 2.11 -5.69
N ALA A 365 -9.40 3.11 -4.84
CA ALA A 365 -9.95 3.18 -3.49
C ALA A 365 -10.79 4.44 -3.32
N ILE A 366 -11.94 4.30 -2.68
CA ILE A 366 -12.91 5.38 -2.49
C ILE A 366 -13.24 5.50 -1.01
N PHE A 367 -13.12 6.72 -0.47
CA PHE A 367 -13.23 7.00 0.96
C PHE A 367 -14.27 8.09 1.24
N SER A 368 -14.95 7.95 2.37
CA SER A 368 -15.57 9.08 3.05
C SER A 368 -14.64 9.68 4.10
N MET A 369 -14.75 10.99 4.34
CA MET A 369 -14.11 11.65 5.46
C MET A 369 -15.16 12.12 6.45
N HIS A 370 -15.13 11.56 7.65
CA HIS A 370 -16.04 11.89 8.72
C HIS A 370 -15.42 12.92 9.66
N THR A 371 -16.23 13.90 10.07
CA THR A 371 -15.87 14.87 11.12
C THR A 371 -16.59 14.49 12.41
N GLY A 372 -15.85 14.47 13.53
CA GLY A 372 -16.41 14.06 14.81
C GLY A 372 -15.39 14.14 15.93
N ASN A 373 -15.56 13.32 16.97
CA ASN A 373 -14.66 13.25 18.10
C ASN A 373 -14.11 11.82 18.21
N TYR A 374 -12.91 11.61 17.69
CA TYR A 374 -12.30 10.30 17.55
C TYR A 374 -11.07 10.14 18.43
N GLY A 375 -10.91 8.97 19.06
CA GLY A 375 -9.72 8.59 19.80
C GLY A 375 -8.85 7.64 18.98
N PHE A 376 -7.58 7.99 18.79
CA PHE A 376 -6.57 7.16 18.12
C PHE A 376 -5.57 6.63 19.16
N ILE A 377 -5.15 5.39 19.01
CA ILE A 377 -4.26 4.72 19.97
C ILE A 377 -2.96 4.37 19.28
N ASP A 378 -1.84 4.62 19.95
CA ASP A 378 -0.51 4.19 19.52
C ASP A 378 -0.15 2.79 20.06
N SER A 379 1.06 2.32 19.74
CA SER A 379 1.55 1.02 20.19
C SER A 379 1.85 0.95 21.71
N LYS A 380 1.95 2.11 22.37
CA LYS A 380 2.09 2.21 23.85
C LYS A 380 0.75 2.36 24.57
N LYS A 381 -0.38 2.19 23.87
CA LYS A 381 -1.75 2.40 24.35
C LYS A 381 -2.05 3.84 24.78
N MET A 382 -1.23 4.81 24.34
CA MET A 382 -1.52 6.23 24.54
C MET A 382 -2.58 6.66 23.52
N LYS A 383 -3.47 7.60 23.95
CA LYS A 383 -4.58 8.07 23.13
C LYS A 383 -4.35 9.51 22.67
N MET A 384 -4.45 9.74 21.38
CA MET A 384 -4.56 11.06 20.75
C MET A 384 -6.01 11.29 20.33
N MET A 385 -6.54 12.49 20.59
CA MET A 385 -7.85 12.91 20.09
C MET A 385 -7.68 13.58 18.72
N GLY A 386 -8.66 13.37 17.84
CA GLY A 386 -8.74 13.98 16.54
C GLY A 386 -10.17 14.21 16.10
N ASP A 387 -10.36 15.00 15.06
CA ASP A 387 -11.69 15.38 14.55
C ASP A 387 -12.00 14.78 13.16
N LYS A 388 -11.01 14.14 12.53
CA LYS A 388 -11.14 13.57 11.17
C LYS A 388 -10.90 12.06 11.19
N LYS A 389 -11.74 11.31 10.47
CA LYS A 389 -11.61 9.87 10.28
C LYS A 389 -11.93 9.52 8.82
N LEU A 390 -11.04 8.77 8.18
CA LEU A 390 -11.29 8.15 6.87
C LEU A 390 -11.98 6.80 7.07
N GLU A 391 -12.92 6.49 6.17
CA GLU A 391 -13.59 5.21 6.10
C GLU A 391 -13.68 4.74 4.65
N CYS A 392 -13.41 3.45 4.39
CA CYS A 392 -13.47 2.90 3.04
C CYS A 392 -14.92 2.65 2.64
N GLU A 393 -15.34 3.27 1.55
CA GLU A 393 -16.67 3.06 0.97
C GLU A 393 -16.64 1.98 -0.12
N LEU A 394 -15.61 2.01 -0.98
CA LEU A 394 -15.51 1.09 -2.10
C LEU A 394 -14.04 0.80 -2.43
N THR A 395 -13.76 -0.43 -2.79
CA THR A 395 -12.45 -0.83 -3.35
C THR A 395 -12.65 -1.58 -4.65
N ILE A 396 -11.95 -1.14 -5.68
CA ILE A 396 -11.92 -1.77 -7.00
C ILE A 396 -10.52 -2.31 -7.23
N LYS A 397 -10.44 -3.57 -7.59
CA LYS A 397 -9.19 -4.30 -7.86
C LYS A 397 -9.26 -4.94 -9.24
N ASP A 398 -8.28 -4.62 -10.12
CA ASP A 398 -8.25 -5.08 -11.51
C ASP A 398 -9.57 -4.78 -12.26
N GLY A 399 -10.23 -3.66 -11.92
CA GLY A 399 -11.51 -3.24 -12.50
C GLY A 399 -12.76 -3.89 -11.94
N GLU A 400 -12.62 -4.79 -10.95
CA GLU A 400 -13.74 -5.43 -10.26
C GLU A 400 -13.97 -4.83 -8.88
N VAL A 401 -15.24 -4.62 -8.50
CA VAL A 401 -15.61 -4.22 -7.14
C VAL A 401 -15.36 -5.41 -6.20
N VAL A 402 -14.42 -5.24 -5.26
CA VAL A 402 -14.03 -6.29 -4.29
C VAL A 402 -14.49 -5.99 -2.87
N TYR A 403 -14.85 -4.73 -2.60
CA TYR A 403 -15.45 -4.29 -1.34
C TYR A 403 -16.40 -3.13 -1.60
N ASP A 404 -17.59 -3.19 -1.02
CA ASP A 404 -18.63 -2.16 -1.10
C ASP A 404 -19.32 -2.09 0.26
N LEU A 405 -19.05 -1.02 1.02
CA LEU A 405 -19.54 -0.87 2.39
C LEU A 405 -21.07 -0.63 2.44
N ASN A 406 -21.55 0.21 1.53
CA ASN A 406 -22.92 0.76 1.56
C ASN A 406 -23.72 0.45 0.28
N GLY A 407 -23.28 -0.49 -0.56
CA GLY A 407 -23.99 -0.89 -1.77
C GLY A 407 -23.95 0.15 -2.89
N LEU A 408 -22.89 0.96 -2.98
CA LEU A 408 -22.74 1.99 -4.03
C LEU A 408 -22.76 1.40 -5.44
N ALA A 409 -22.28 0.19 -5.59
CA ALA A 409 -22.21 -0.54 -6.85
C ALA A 409 -23.39 -1.51 -7.05
N SER A 410 -24.35 -1.53 -6.15
CA SER A 410 -25.47 -2.48 -6.17
C SER A 410 -26.78 -1.81 -6.61
N ASP A 411 -27.61 -2.54 -7.34
CA ASP A 411 -28.98 -2.10 -7.64
C ASP A 411 -29.88 -2.21 -6.41
N LEU A 412 -30.92 -1.38 -6.38
CA LEU A 412 -31.95 -1.51 -5.35
C LEU A 412 -32.70 -2.83 -5.54
N TRP A 413 -32.96 -3.56 -4.45
CA TRP A 413 -33.61 -4.88 -4.47
C TRP A 413 -35.07 -4.87 -4.97
N ASP A 414 -35.68 -3.69 -5.02
CA ASP A 414 -37.07 -3.45 -5.37
C ASP A 414 -37.27 -2.80 -6.75
N LYS A 415 -36.22 -2.78 -7.57
CA LYS A 415 -36.25 -2.31 -8.96
C LYS A 415 -36.56 -3.42 -9.94
#